data_5c5c3d4aadb7e3f22fcb0ded0db0fce2
#
_entry.id   5c5c3d4aadb7e3f22fcb0ded0db0fce2
#
_cell.length_a   1.000
_cell.length_b   1.000
_cell.length_c   1.000
_cell.angle_alpha   90.00
_cell.angle_beta   90.00
_cell.angle_gamma   90.00
#
_symmetry.space_group_name_H-M   'P 1'
#
loop_
_entity.id
_entity.type
_entity.pdbx_description
1 polymer ?
#
loop_
_entity_poly.entity_id
_entity_poly.type
_entity_poly.pdbx_seq_one_letter_code
_entity_poly.pdbx_strand_id
1 'polypeptide(L)'
;MPDTLFPHLLADRVAVVTGGSRGIGAGIAGALSAAGARVVISGRRPEPLEETAAEIDAVAVVADAADRAQATEPVRQAIARFGGIDILVNNVGGNAGGNPNLFSGDAAEDDGFEANLRLNLTAAYWPTKAAVHSMRDRGNGRVINIGSGASRHAAASPAYTAAKHGLIGLTKQLALDLARHGITVNCVCPGWTNTDLVDFEAIARARGVSVDEARESAEGECAQRRIIEPAELGPMCVLLASSGGAAITGQTIGVDGGYRL
;
A
#
# COMPACT_ATOMS: atom_id res chain seq x y z
N MET A 1 -1.24 -21.76 -10.10
CA MET A 1 -1.66 -21.08 -8.84
C MET A 1 -0.53 -21.28 -7.86
N PRO A 2 0.06 -20.25 -7.25
CA PRO A 2 0.99 -20.51 -6.15
C PRO A 2 0.19 -21.23 -5.07
N ASP A 3 0.74 -22.34 -4.56
CA ASP A 3 0.18 -23.06 -3.43
C ASP A 3 -0.09 -22.04 -2.33
N THR A 4 -1.34 -21.98 -1.85
CA THR A 4 -1.73 -21.07 -0.78
C THR A 4 -0.94 -21.48 0.47
N LEU A 5 0.12 -20.74 0.77
CA LEU A 5 1.00 -20.97 1.92
C LEU A 5 0.22 -21.03 3.26
N PHE A 6 -1.02 -20.47 3.29
CA PHE A 6 -1.82 -20.34 4.51
C PHE A 6 -3.32 -20.39 4.23
N PRO A 7 -3.90 -21.53 3.80
CA PRO A 7 -5.34 -21.61 3.57
C PRO A 7 -6.10 -21.40 4.88
N HIS A 8 -7.16 -20.61 4.82
CA HIS A 8 -8.06 -20.30 5.95
C HIS A 8 -7.47 -19.53 7.15
N LEU A 9 -6.24 -19.00 7.05
CA LEU A 9 -5.60 -18.26 8.15
C LEU A 9 -6.37 -16.98 8.52
N LEU A 10 -7.12 -16.42 7.57
CA LEU A 10 -7.95 -15.22 7.72
C LEU A 10 -9.45 -15.49 7.57
N ALA A 11 -9.87 -16.75 7.83
CA ALA A 11 -11.29 -17.10 7.79
C ALA A 11 -12.11 -16.14 8.69
N ASP A 12 -13.26 -15.71 8.18
CA ASP A 12 -14.18 -14.75 8.85
C ASP A 12 -13.63 -13.34 9.08
N ARG A 13 -12.42 -13.02 8.62
CA ARG A 13 -11.87 -11.66 8.69
C ARG A 13 -12.38 -10.81 7.53
N VAL A 14 -12.59 -9.53 7.82
CA VAL A 14 -12.96 -8.52 6.83
C VAL A 14 -11.76 -7.62 6.56
N ALA A 15 -11.33 -7.59 5.31
CA ALA A 15 -10.19 -6.81 4.84
C ALA A 15 -10.61 -5.72 3.87
N VAL A 16 -10.01 -4.53 4.02
CA VAL A 16 -10.10 -3.44 3.04
C VAL A 16 -8.71 -3.19 2.46
N VAL A 17 -8.60 -3.16 1.12
CA VAL A 17 -7.35 -2.82 0.41
C VAL A 17 -7.59 -1.60 -0.46
N THR A 18 -6.99 -0.48 -0.12
CA THR A 18 -7.07 0.73 -0.95
C THR A 18 -6.12 0.62 -2.15
N GLY A 19 -6.60 1.05 -3.34
CA GLY A 19 -5.82 0.90 -4.58
C GLY A 19 -5.66 -0.57 -5.00
N GLY A 20 -6.70 -1.38 -4.78
CA GLY A 20 -6.70 -2.82 -5.02
C GLY A 20 -6.99 -3.25 -6.47
N SER A 21 -7.12 -2.32 -7.42
CA SER A 21 -7.51 -2.63 -8.81
C SER A 21 -6.37 -3.17 -9.68
N ARG A 22 -5.11 -3.11 -9.26
CA ARG A 22 -3.94 -3.59 -10.01
C ARG A 22 -2.67 -3.60 -9.16
N GLY A 23 -1.58 -4.13 -9.72
CA GLY A 23 -0.24 -4.09 -9.15
C GLY A 23 -0.19 -4.65 -7.72
N ILE A 24 0.55 -3.98 -6.84
CA ILE A 24 0.76 -4.42 -5.46
C ILE A 24 -0.57 -4.60 -4.71
N GLY A 25 -1.51 -3.67 -4.87
CA GLY A 25 -2.81 -3.74 -4.20
C GLY A 25 -3.62 -4.96 -4.59
N ALA A 26 -3.67 -5.29 -5.89
CA ALA A 26 -4.34 -6.50 -6.38
C ALA A 26 -3.65 -7.78 -5.90
N GLY A 27 -2.30 -7.82 -5.93
CA GLY A 27 -1.53 -8.96 -5.42
C GLY A 27 -1.78 -9.21 -3.93
N ILE A 28 -1.84 -8.16 -3.11
CA ILE A 28 -2.15 -8.27 -1.68
C ILE A 28 -3.61 -8.69 -1.47
N ALA A 29 -4.56 -8.07 -2.19
CA ALA A 29 -5.99 -8.39 -2.09
C ALA A 29 -6.26 -9.86 -2.44
N GLY A 30 -5.64 -10.37 -3.51
CA GLY A 30 -5.70 -11.77 -3.90
C GLY A 30 -5.15 -12.71 -2.83
N ALA A 31 -4.02 -12.37 -2.21
CA ALA A 31 -3.44 -13.17 -1.14
C ALA A 31 -4.33 -13.20 0.12
N LEU A 32 -4.95 -12.07 0.50
CA LEU A 32 -5.87 -12.00 1.62
C LEU A 32 -7.15 -12.81 1.36
N SER A 33 -7.72 -12.73 0.13
CA SER A 33 -8.86 -13.54 -0.29
C SER A 33 -8.54 -15.02 -0.29
N ALA A 34 -7.40 -15.44 -0.87
CA ALA A 34 -6.94 -16.82 -0.87
C ALA A 34 -6.69 -17.37 0.55
N ALA A 35 -6.36 -16.50 1.51
CA ALA A 35 -6.26 -16.84 2.93
C ALA A 35 -7.61 -16.89 3.66
N GLY A 36 -8.73 -16.65 2.97
CA GLY A 36 -10.10 -16.78 3.49
C GLY A 36 -10.73 -15.47 3.99
N ALA A 37 -10.11 -14.31 3.77
CA ALA A 37 -10.71 -13.04 4.15
C ALA A 37 -11.84 -12.61 3.18
N ARG A 38 -12.87 -11.95 3.70
CA ARG A 38 -13.84 -11.20 2.89
C ARG A 38 -13.23 -9.86 2.53
N VAL A 39 -12.96 -9.63 1.25
CA VAL A 39 -12.17 -8.49 0.80
C VAL A 39 -13.04 -7.41 0.16
N VAL A 40 -12.75 -6.16 0.52
CA VAL A 40 -13.23 -4.96 -0.18
C VAL A 40 -12.01 -4.29 -0.80
N ILE A 41 -12.07 -4.01 -2.09
CA ILE A 41 -11.03 -3.26 -2.79
C ILE A 41 -11.55 -1.92 -3.27
N SER A 42 -10.68 -0.91 -3.32
CA SER A 42 -11.05 0.38 -3.91
C SER A 42 -10.08 0.84 -4.98
N GLY A 43 -10.59 1.67 -5.88
CA GLY A 43 -9.84 2.29 -6.97
C GLY A 43 -10.65 3.36 -7.67
N ARG A 44 -10.01 4.19 -8.49
CA ARG A 44 -10.68 5.30 -9.18
C ARG A 44 -11.38 4.89 -10.46
N ARG A 45 -10.91 3.83 -11.13
CA ARG A 45 -11.41 3.36 -12.43
C ARG A 45 -12.31 2.16 -12.20
N PRO A 46 -13.60 2.22 -12.61
CA PRO A 46 -14.57 1.15 -12.36
C PRO A 46 -14.15 -0.17 -13.02
N GLU A 47 -13.86 -0.18 -14.34
CA GLU A 47 -13.67 -1.40 -15.12
C GLU A 47 -12.54 -2.28 -14.55
N PRO A 48 -11.27 -1.82 -14.38
CA PRO A 48 -10.22 -2.68 -13.84
C PRO A 48 -10.43 -3.02 -12.35
N LEU A 49 -11.24 -2.24 -11.64
CA LEU A 49 -11.59 -2.54 -10.25
C LEU A 49 -12.59 -3.69 -10.16
N GLU A 50 -13.61 -3.68 -11.02
CA GLU A 50 -14.64 -4.72 -11.10
C GLU A 50 -14.05 -6.04 -11.63
N GLU A 51 -13.15 -5.99 -12.61
CA GLU A 51 -12.43 -7.16 -13.12
C GLU A 51 -11.63 -7.83 -11.98
N THR A 52 -10.80 -7.08 -11.28
CA THR A 52 -10.02 -7.61 -10.15
C THR A 52 -10.93 -8.13 -9.03
N ALA A 53 -12.02 -7.41 -8.72
CA ALA A 53 -12.97 -7.85 -7.69
C ALA A 53 -13.62 -9.19 -8.04
N ALA A 54 -13.99 -9.39 -9.31
CA ALA A 54 -14.56 -10.65 -9.79
C ALA A 54 -13.56 -11.81 -9.73
N GLU A 55 -12.29 -11.56 -10.08
CA GLU A 55 -11.22 -12.58 -10.04
C GLU A 55 -10.95 -13.12 -8.63
N ILE A 56 -11.07 -12.27 -7.61
CA ILE A 56 -10.69 -12.61 -6.22
C ILE A 56 -11.90 -12.72 -5.27
N ASP A 57 -13.13 -12.71 -5.78
CA ASP A 57 -14.39 -12.71 -5.02
C ASP A 57 -14.44 -11.57 -3.98
N ALA A 58 -14.12 -10.34 -4.42
CA ALA A 58 -14.10 -9.16 -3.58
C ALA A 58 -15.24 -8.18 -3.91
N VAL A 59 -15.48 -7.23 -3.01
CA VAL A 59 -16.39 -6.11 -3.23
C VAL A 59 -15.62 -4.93 -3.80
N ALA A 60 -16.06 -4.41 -4.96
CA ALA A 60 -15.49 -3.21 -5.57
C ALA A 60 -16.15 -1.93 -5.01
N VAL A 61 -15.34 -0.92 -4.67
CA VAL A 61 -15.78 0.40 -4.25
C VAL A 61 -15.02 1.47 -5.01
N VAL A 62 -15.69 2.17 -5.92
CA VAL A 62 -15.08 3.28 -6.65
C VAL A 62 -14.85 4.45 -5.69
N ALA A 63 -13.59 4.84 -5.50
CA ALA A 63 -13.20 5.91 -4.59
C ALA A 63 -11.85 6.52 -4.96
N ASP A 64 -11.73 7.84 -4.86
CA ASP A 64 -10.45 8.54 -4.92
C ASP A 64 -9.89 8.68 -3.49
N ALA A 65 -8.77 8.04 -3.24
CA ALA A 65 -8.10 8.11 -1.95
C ALA A 65 -7.49 9.49 -1.64
N ALA A 66 -7.32 10.36 -2.63
CA ALA A 66 -6.90 11.74 -2.43
C ALA A 66 -8.05 12.66 -1.99
N ASP A 67 -9.31 12.24 -2.15
CA ASP A 67 -10.49 12.91 -1.60
C ASP A 67 -10.82 12.34 -0.22
N ARG A 68 -10.90 13.19 0.80
CA ARG A 68 -11.10 12.75 2.19
C ARG A 68 -12.41 11.97 2.41
N ALA A 69 -13.49 12.38 1.76
CA ALA A 69 -14.79 11.74 1.93
C ALA A 69 -14.78 10.36 1.26
N GLN A 70 -14.28 10.29 0.03
CA GLN A 70 -14.20 9.07 -0.74
C GLN A 70 -13.19 8.08 -0.15
N ALA A 71 -12.05 8.55 0.37
CA ALA A 71 -11.03 7.69 1.01
C ALA A 71 -11.57 6.83 2.16
N THR A 72 -12.63 7.29 2.84
CA THR A 72 -13.26 6.56 3.95
C THR A 72 -14.37 5.61 3.51
N GLU A 73 -14.85 5.74 2.28
CA GLU A 73 -16.00 4.98 1.78
C GLU A 73 -15.79 3.47 1.76
N PRO A 74 -14.62 2.92 1.33
CA PRO A 74 -14.40 1.48 1.35
C PRO A 74 -14.52 0.87 2.75
N VAL A 75 -14.05 1.60 3.78
CA VAL A 75 -14.17 1.18 5.19
C VAL A 75 -15.64 1.22 5.64
N ARG A 76 -16.37 2.28 5.29
CA ARG A 76 -17.80 2.40 5.63
C ARG A 76 -18.61 1.28 4.99
N GLN A 77 -18.36 0.95 3.74
CA GLN A 77 -19.06 -0.15 3.05
C GLN A 77 -18.69 -1.51 3.63
N ALA A 78 -17.43 -1.74 4.01
CA ALA A 78 -17.02 -2.97 4.68
C ALA A 78 -17.79 -3.15 6.01
N ILE A 79 -17.88 -2.09 6.82
CA ILE A 79 -18.62 -2.11 8.10
C ILE A 79 -20.11 -2.34 7.86
N ALA A 80 -20.72 -1.64 6.91
CA ALA A 80 -22.14 -1.78 6.60
C ALA A 80 -22.51 -3.17 6.09
N ARG A 81 -21.66 -3.76 5.23
CA ARG A 81 -21.92 -5.04 4.57
C ARG A 81 -21.58 -6.25 5.45
N PHE A 82 -20.52 -6.16 6.25
CA PHE A 82 -19.97 -7.29 6.98
C PHE A 82 -19.99 -7.12 8.51
N GLY A 83 -20.55 -6.01 9.01
CA GLY A 83 -20.66 -5.75 10.44
C GLY A 83 -19.38 -5.26 11.11
N GLY A 84 -18.29 -5.04 10.36
CA GLY A 84 -17.02 -4.55 10.90
C GLY A 84 -15.86 -4.68 9.93
N ILE A 85 -14.68 -4.28 10.39
CA ILE A 85 -13.41 -4.42 9.68
C ILE A 85 -12.34 -4.94 10.64
N ASP A 86 -11.54 -5.90 10.18
CA ASP A 86 -10.42 -6.49 10.92
C ASP A 86 -9.06 -6.05 10.35
N ILE A 87 -8.97 -5.88 9.03
CA ILE A 87 -7.71 -5.65 8.31
C ILE A 87 -7.87 -4.45 7.39
N LEU A 88 -6.96 -3.50 7.49
CA LEU A 88 -6.86 -2.36 6.56
C LEU A 88 -5.47 -2.34 5.92
N VAL A 89 -5.41 -2.42 4.61
CA VAL A 89 -4.20 -2.22 3.81
C VAL A 89 -4.28 -0.87 3.12
N ASN A 90 -3.49 0.09 3.57
CA ASN A 90 -3.31 1.38 2.93
C ASN A 90 -2.24 1.26 1.85
N ASN A 91 -2.67 0.93 0.63
CA ASN A 91 -1.75 0.68 -0.48
C ASN A 91 -1.70 1.84 -1.48
N VAL A 92 -2.69 2.72 -1.53
CA VAL A 92 -2.67 3.84 -2.47
C VAL A 92 -1.39 4.66 -2.34
N GLY A 93 -0.77 4.92 -3.48
CA GLY A 93 0.41 5.74 -3.59
C GLY A 93 0.89 5.84 -5.03
N GLY A 94 1.80 6.76 -5.27
CA GLY A 94 2.37 7.01 -6.59
C GLY A 94 2.91 8.42 -6.70
N ASN A 95 3.41 8.80 -7.88
CA ASN A 95 3.83 10.16 -8.15
C ASN A 95 2.59 11.01 -8.52
N ALA A 96 2.37 12.10 -7.80
CA ALA A 96 1.31 13.06 -8.04
C ALA A 96 1.92 14.44 -8.30
N GLY A 97 1.59 15.05 -9.44
CA GLY A 97 2.00 16.43 -9.74
C GLY A 97 3.46 16.63 -10.17
N GLY A 98 4.16 15.56 -10.58
CA GLY A 98 5.53 15.66 -11.10
C GLY A 98 6.61 15.82 -10.01
N ASN A 99 7.82 16.16 -10.46
CA ASN A 99 8.96 16.50 -9.59
C ASN A 99 9.10 18.01 -9.54
N PRO A 100 8.87 18.65 -8.39
CA PRO A 100 9.10 20.09 -8.27
C PRO A 100 10.58 20.41 -8.54
N ASN A 101 10.82 21.41 -9.41
CA ASN A 101 12.14 21.95 -9.65
C ASN A 101 12.46 22.96 -8.54
N LEU A 102 13.34 22.62 -7.63
CA LEU A 102 13.72 23.49 -6.51
C LEU A 102 14.32 24.85 -6.93
N PHE A 103 14.70 24.99 -8.20
CA PHE A 103 15.24 26.24 -8.76
C PHE A 103 14.19 27.02 -9.57
N SER A 104 12.97 26.50 -9.71
CA SER A 104 11.83 27.18 -10.30
C SER A 104 11.22 28.13 -9.28
N GLY A 105 10.82 29.31 -9.77
CA GLY A 105 9.98 30.23 -8.96
C GLY A 105 8.49 30.05 -9.23
N ASP A 106 8.08 28.98 -9.88
CA ASP A 106 6.68 28.72 -10.23
C ASP A 106 5.95 28.06 -9.06
N ALA A 107 5.03 28.80 -8.45
CA ALA A 107 4.20 28.31 -7.36
C ALA A 107 3.30 27.11 -7.75
N ALA A 108 3.00 26.90 -9.03
CA ALA A 108 2.27 25.72 -9.49
C ALA A 108 3.02 24.40 -9.25
N GLU A 109 4.36 24.46 -9.10
CA GLU A 109 5.15 23.29 -8.72
C GLU A 109 4.99 22.91 -7.24
N ASP A 110 4.62 23.83 -6.38
CA ASP A 110 4.33 23.58 -4.98
C ASP A 110 3.05 22.76 -4.81
N ASP A 111 2.07 22.92 -5.70
CA ASP A 111 0.85 22.09 -5.74
C ASP A 111 1.19 20.60 -5.92
N GLY A 112 2.24 20.29 -6.67
CA GLY A 112 2.75 18.94 -6.85
C GLY A 112 3.30 18.33 -5.56
N PHE A 113 3.95 19.14 -4.71
CA PHE A 113 4.45 18.70 -3.41
C PHE A 113 3.29 18.32 -2.49
N GLU A 114 2.29 19.18 -2.36
CA GLU A 114 1.11 18.91 -1.53
C GLU A 114 0.28 17.73 -2.06
N ALA A 115 0.11 17.61 -3.37
CA ALA A 115 -0.57 16.47 -3.99
C ALA A 115 0.12 15.13 -3.66
N ASN A 116 1.45 15.10 -3.65
CA ASN A 116 2.21 13.91 -3.23
C ASN A 116 2.01 13.58 -1.75
N LEU A 117 2.05 14.58 -0.85
CA LEU A 117 1.77 14.36 0.58
C LEU A 117 0.34 13.84 0.77
N ARG A 118 -0.62 14.40 0.06
CA ARG A 118 -2.02 13.98 0.11
C ARG A 118 -2.19 12.54 -0.34
N LEU A 119 -1.64 12.16 -1.48
CA LEU A 119 -1.79 10.82 -2.04
C LEU A 119 -1.02 9.75 -1.26
N ASN A 120 0.18 10.04 -0.76
CA ASN A 120 1.09 9.04 -0.20
C ASN A 120 1.12 8.99 1.33
N LEU A 121 0.57 10.00 2.01
CA LEU A 121 0.56 10.09 3.48
C LEU A 121 -0.86 10.25 4.03
N THR A 122 -1.58 11.31 3.65
CA THR A 122 -2.89 11.56 4.25
C THR A 122 -3.94 10.56 3.75
N ALA A 123 -3.80 10.02 2.54
CA ALA A 123 -4.64 8.93 2.02
C ALA A 123 -4.56 7.63 2.83
N ALA A 124 -3.52 7.42 3.63
CA ALA A 124 -3.42 6.31 4.59
C ALA A 124 -4.06 6.66 5.94
N TYR A 125 -4.00 7.93 6.35
CA TYR A 125 -4.55 8.38 7.62
C TYR A 125 -6.08 8.34 7.66
N TRP A 126 -6.76 8.79 6.62
CA TRP A 126 -8.22 8.90 6.62
C TRP A 126 -8.96 7.56 6.75
N PRO A 127 -8.65 6.52 5.95
CA PRO A 127 -9.28 5.21 6.12
C PRO A 127 -8.89 4.55 7.45
N THR A 128 -7.65 4.76 7.95
CA THR A 128 -7.25 4.28 9.27
C THR A 128 -8.12 4.90 10.36
N LYS A 129 -8.32 6.23 10.34
CA LYS A 129 -9.19 6.92 11.30
C LYS A 129 -10.65 6.41 11.24
N ALA A 130 -11.14 6.04 10.06
CA ALA A 130 -12.49 5.47 9.91
C ALA A 130 -12.57 4.03 10.45
N ALA A 131 -11.50 3.24 10.32
CA ALA A 131 -11.46 1.83 10.70
C ALA A 131 -11.28 1.59 12.22
N VAL A 132 -10.47 2.43 12.90
CA VAL A 132 -10.01 2.16 14.27
C VAL A 132 -11.13 2.04 15.31
N HIS A 133 -12.27 2.70 15.13
CA HIS A 133 -13.42 2.54 16.04
C HIS A 133 -13.98 1.12 15.97
N SER A 134 -14.25 0.62 14.76
CA SER A 134 -14.73 -0.76 14.57
C SER A 134 -13.71 -1.80 15.06
N MET A 135 -12.42 -1.59 14.78
CA MET A 135 -11.34 -2.48 15.21
C MET A 135 -11.24 -2.51 16.75
N ARG A 136 -11.31 -1.34 17.41
CA ARG A 136 -11.29 -1.24 18.87
C ARG A 136 -12.47 -1.97 19.51
N ASP A 137 -13.67 -1.76 19.01
CA ASP A 137 -14.88 -2.35 19.56
C ASP A 137 -14.89 -3.90 19.41
N ARG A 138 -14.14 -4.41 18.42
CA ARG A 138 -13.89 -5.85 18.20
C ARG A 138 -12.68 -6.38 18.99
N GLY A 139 -11.89 -5.50 19.64
CA GLY A 139 -10.67 -5.85 20.37
C GLY A 139 -9.56 -6.43 19.49
N ASN A 140 -9.65 -6.24 18.16
CA ASN A 140 -8.69 -6.76 17.19
C ASN A 140 -8.67 -5.89 15.94
N GLY A 141 -7.47 -5.53 15.48
CA GLY A 141 -7.28 -4.78 14.25
C GLY A 141 -5.87 -4.94 13.68
N ARG A 142 -5.76 -4.88 12.37
CA ARG A 142 -4.50 -4.97 11.63
C ARG A 142 -4.44 -3.87 10.59
N VAL A 143 -3.56 -2.91 10.76
CA VAL A 143 -3.32 -1.85 9.79
C VAL A 143 -1.95 -2.10 9.14
N ILE A 144 -1.93 -2.20 7.83
CA ILE A 144 -0.72 -2.42 7.03
C ILE A 144 -0.59 -1.26 6.05
N ASN A 145 0.40 -0.42 6.26
CA ASN A 145 0.72 0.66 5.34
C ASN A 145 1.73 0.17 4.30
N ILE A 146 1.48 0.45 3.03
CA ILE A 146 2.43 0.12 1.96
C ILE A 146 3.34 1.33 1.72
N GLY A 147 4.56 1.17 2.21
CA GLY A 147 5.65 2.13 2.06
C GLY A 147 6.29 2.07 0.67
N SER A 148 7.60 2.14 0.66
CA SER A 148 8.46 2.06 -0.55
C SER A 148 9.91 1.92 -0.09
N GLY A 149 10.83 1.57 -0.98
CA GLY A 149 12.26 1.84 -0.79
C GLY A 149 12.52 3.30 -0.43
N ALA A 150 11.73 4.23 -0.98
CA ALA A 150 11.76 5.66 -0.64
C ALA A 150 11.31 5.99 0.80
N SER A 151 10.80 5.04 1.55
CA SER A 151 10.53 5.20 2.99
C SER A 151 11.79 5.09 3.85
N ARG A 152 12.85 4.49 3.31
CA ARG A 152 14.11 4.17 4.01
C ARG A 152 15.33 4.85 3.39
N HIS A 153 15.22 5.25 2.12
CA HIS A 153 16.28 5.87 1.33
C HIS A 153 15.73 7.05 0.54
N ALA A 154 16.58 7.98 0.13
CA ALA A 154 16.21 9.00 -0.85
C ALA A 154 15.94 8.33 -2.20
N ALA A 155 14.77 8.57 -2.79
CA ALA A 155 14.36 8.01 -4.08
C ALA A 155 13.22 8.82 -4.71
N ALA A 156 13.07 8.74 -6.01
CA ALA A 156 12.05 9.41 -6.81
C ALA A 156 12.11 10.95 -6.69
N SER A 157 11.32 11.57 -5.82
CA SER A 157 11.25 13.03 -5.68
C SER A 157 11.31 13.46 -4.20
N PRO A 158 11.63 14.74 -3.91
CA PRO A 158 11.59 15.27 -2.56
C PRO A 158 10.22 15.06 -1.89
N ALA A 159 9.13 15.33 -2.61
CA ALA A 159 7.77 15.20 -2.10
C ALA A 159 7.39 13.74 -1.82
N TYR A 160 7.69 12.83 -2.73
CA TYR A 160 7.43 11.40 -2.56
C TYR A 160 8.25 10.81 -1.41
N THR A 161 9.56 11.15 -1.36
CA THR A 161 10.45 10.71 -0.27
C THR A 161 9.96 11.23 1.08
N ALA A 162 9.60 12.52 1.18
CA ALA A 162 9.07 13.09 2.41
C ALA A 162 7.78 12.39 2.85
N ALA A 163 6.83 12.17 1.93
CA ALA A 163 5.57 11.48 2.22
C ALA A 163 5.80 10.03 2.72
N LYS A 164 6.68 9.28 2.04
CA LYS A 164 6.95 7.88 2.39
C LYS A 164 7.77 7.72 3.68
N HIS A 165 8.67 8.67 4.01
CA HIS A 165 9.29 8.75 5.35
C HIS A 165 8.26 9.14 6.41
N GLY A 166 7.38 10.10 6.12
CA GLY A 166 6.26 10.48 6.99
C GLY A 166 5.34 9.32 7.32
N LEU A 167 5.13 8.40 6.37
CA LEU A 167 4.31 7.20 6.58
C LEU A 167 4.92 6.24 7.62
N ILE A 168 6.25 6.16 7.73
CA ILE A 168 6.92 5.43 8.82
C ILE A 168 6.64 6.09 10.17
N GLY A 169 6.76 7.42 10.25
CA GLY A 169 6.43 8.18 11.45
C GLY A 169 4.98 7.96 11.89
N LEU A 170 4.04 8.06 10.94
CA LEU A 170 2.62 7.78 11.16
C LEU A 170 2.40 6.34 11.65
N THR A 171 3.04 5.35 11.04
CA THR A 171 2.97 3.94 11.43
C THR A 171 3.38 3.75 12.89
N LYS A 172 4.52 4.31 13.29
CA LYS A 172 5.04 4.19 14.66
C LYS A 172 4.12 4.85 15.70
N GLN A 173 3.63 6.06 15.40
CA GLN A 173 2.74 6.76 16.31
C GLN A 173 1.41 6.03 16.47
N LEU A 174 0.79 5.60 15.36
CA LEU A 174 -0.46 4.84 15.43
C LEU A 174 -0.28 3.48 16.13
N ALA A 175 0.86 2.81 15.94
CA ALA A 175 1.17 1.59 16.66
C ALA A 175 1.21 1.82 18.19
N LEU A 176 1.85 2.89 18.64
CA LEU A 176 1.92 3.26 20.06
C LEU A 176 0.53 3.55 20.64
N ASP A 177 -0.29 4.35 19.92
CA ASP A 177 -1.59 4.79 20.40
C ASP A 177 -2.61 3.66 20.45
N LEU A 178 -2.53 2.71 19.49
CA LEU A 178 -3.58 1.71 19.24
C LEU A 178 -3.27 0.33 19.83
N ALA A 179 -2.02 0.04 20.21
CA ALA A 179 -1.61 -1.29 20.69
C ALA A 179 -2.43 -1.78 21.89
N ARG A 180 -2.74 -0.89 22.84
CA ARG A 180 -3.57 -1.21 24.01
C ARG A 180 -5.01 -1.64 23.69
N HIS A 181 -5.45 -1.40 22.45
CA HIS A 181 -6.76 -1.78 21.94
C HIS A 181 -6.72 -3.05 21.08
N GLY A 182 -5.60 -3.79 21.08
CA GLY A 182 -5.42 -5.00 20.28
C GLY A 182 -5.20 -4.73 18.79
N ILE A 183 -4.84 -3.50 18.41
CA ILE A 183 -4.62 -3.08 17.02
C ILE A 183 -3.12 -2.97 16.76
N THR A 184 -2.62 -3.67 15.73
CA THR A 184 -1.25 -3.52 15.25
C THR A 184 -1.19 -2.62 14.02
N VAL A 185 -0.11 -1.87 13.88
CA VAL A 185 0.13 -1.00 12.72
C VAL A 185 1.56 -1.21 12.25
N ASN A 186 1.73 -1.66 11.00
CA ASN A 186 3.05 -1.92 10.41
C ASN A 186 3.16 -1.30 9.02
N CYS A 187 4.39 -1.09 8.56
CA CYS A 187 4.70 -0.60 7.23
C CYS A 187 5.49 -1.66 6.46
N VAL A 188 4.97 -2.11 5.33
CA VAL A 188 5.67 -2.98 4.37
C VAL A 188 6.24 -2.09 3.27
N CYS A 189 7.54 -2.20 3.02
CA CYS A 189 8.28 -1.38 2.07
C CYS A 189 8.73 -2.24 0.88
N PRO A 190 8.03 -2.15 -0.27
CA PRO A 190 8.48 -2.76 -1.51
C PRO A 190 9.75 -2.10 -2.04
N GLY A 191 10.59 -2.88 -2.74
CA GLY A 191 11.62 -2.40 -3.64
C GLY A 191 11.07 -2.14 -5.04
N TRP A 192 11.95 -2.31 -6.06
CA TRP A 192 11.52 -2.32 -7.45
C TRP A 192 10.54 -3.47 -7.68
N THR A 193 9.31 -3.12 -8.06
CA THR A 193 8.21 -4.08 -8.22
C THR A 193 7.63 -3.93 -9.62
N ASN A 194 7.37 -5.04 -10.29
CA ASN A 194 6.82 -5.10 -11.66
C ASN A 194 5.37 -4.61 -11.69
N THR A 195 5.17 -3.33 -11.89
CA THR A 195 3.87 -2.66 -11.92
C THR A 195 3.87 -1.53 -12.95
N ASP A 196 2.70 -1.12 -13.39
CA ASP A 196 2.54 0.05 -14.29
C ASP A 196 3.05 1.38 -13.68
N LEU A 197 3.32 1.40 -12.38
CA LEU A 197 3.91 2.59 -11.73
C LEU A 197 5.40 2.74 -12.09
N VAL A 198 6.06 1.64 -12.44
CA VAL A 198 7.47 1.61 -12.83
C VAL A 198 7.55 1.63 -14.35
N ASP A 199 7.63 2.84 -14.91
CA ASP A 199 7.76 3.06 -16.35
C ASP A 199 9.25 3.12 -16.71
N PHE A 200 9.82 1.97 -17.12
CA PHE A 200 11.22 1.90 -17.55
C PHE A 200 11.51 2.69 -18.83
N GLU A 201 10.52 2.93 -19.70
CA GLU A 201 10.70 3.77 -20.88
C GLU A 201 10.86 5.24 -20.46
N ALA A 202 10.02 5.72 -19.52
CA ALA A 202 10.15 7.07 -19.00
C ALA A 202 11.47 7.25 -18.22
N ILE A 203 11.90 6.26 -17.45
CA ILE A 203 13.16 6.26 -16.72
C ILE A 203 14.34 6.31 -17.70
N ALA A 204 14.31 5.50 -18.74
CA ALA A 204 15.35 5.45 -19.79
C ALA A 204 15.47 6.80 -20.51
N ARG A 205 14.33 7.37 -20.94
CA ARG A 205 14.30 8.72 -21.56
C ARG A 205 14.89 9.80 -20.64
N ALA A 206 14.51 9.79 -19.37
CA ALA A 206 14.99 10.78 -18.41
C ALA A 206 16.49 10.68 -18.11
N ARG A 207 17.06 9.48 -18.23
CA ARG A 207 18.48 9.21 -17.94
C ARG A 207 19.35 9.21 -19.21
N GLY A 208 18.76 9.21 -20.41
CA GLY A 208 19.49 9.14 -21.68
C GLY A 208 20.15 7.77 -21.92
N VAL A 209 19.52 6.69 -21.46
CA VAL A 209 19.99 5.29 -21.59
C VAL A 209 18.95 4.44 -22.30
N SER A 210 19.27 3.20 -22.65
CA SER A 210 18.28 2.23 -23.15
C SER A 210 17.36 1.73 -22.04
N VAL A 211 16.22 1.13 -22.42
CA VAL A 211 15.27 0.52 -21.48
C VAL A 211 15.92 -0.64 -20.72
N ASP A 212 16.73 -1.43 -21.40
CA ASP A 212 17.46 -2.57 -20.80
C ASP A 212 18.47 -2.08 -19.76
N GLU A 213 19.25 -1.05 -20.05
CA GLU A 213 20.18 -0.44 -19.10
C GLU A 213 19.46 0.18 -17.90
N ALA A 214 18.29 0.81 -18.11
CA ALA A 214 17.49 1.34 -17.02
C ALA A 214 16.99 0.21 -16.10
N ARG A 215 16.54 -0.90 -16.68
CA ARG A 215 16.08 -2.10 -15.94
C ARG A 215 17.24 -2.78 -15.20
N GLU A 216 18.34 -3.01 -15.87
CA GLU A 216 19.55 -3.60 -15.27
C GLU A 216 20.08 -2.77 -14.10
N SER A 217 20.03 -1.43 -14.24
CA SER A 217 20.35 -0.50 -13.14
C SER A 217 19.44 -0.69 -11.94
N ALA A 218 18.13 -0.83 -12.14
CA ALA A 218 17.17 -1.06 -11.07
C ALA A 218 17.36 -2.44 -10.40
N GLU A 219 17.59 -3.48 -11.18
CA GLU A 219 17.95 -4.82 -10.69
C GLU A 219 19.26 -4.81 -9.91
N GLY A 220 20.21 -3.98 -10.36
CA GLY A 220 21.49 -3.75 -9.69
C GLY A 220 21.39 -3.13 -8.29
N GLU A 221 20.32 -2.37 -8.02
CA GLU A 221 20.04 -1.82 -6.70
C GLU A 221 19.52 -2.86 -5.68
N CYS A 222 19.14 -4.06 -6.14
CA CYS A 222 18.64 -5.14 -5.32
C CYS A 222 19.69 -6.26 -5.16
N ALA A 223 19.90 -6.75 -3.94
CA ALA A 223 20.83 -7.86 -3.69
C ALA A 223 20.45 -9.14 -4.46
N GLN A 224 19.14 -9.38 -4.65
CA GLN A 224 18.63 -10.50 -5.45
C GLN A 224 18.77 -10.30 -6.97
N ARG A 225 19.21 -9.13 -7.44
CA ARG A 225 19.41 -8.81 -8.86
C ARG A 225 18.18 -9.07 -9.72
N ARG A 226 17.00 -8.74 -9.22
CA ARG A 226 15.73 -8.86 -9.94
C ARG A 226 14.71 -7.84 -9.47
N ILE A 227 13.74 -7.57 -10.32
CA ILE A 227 12.50 -6.89 -9.97
C ILE A 227 11.57 -7.91 -9.28
N ILE A 228 10.91 -7.54 -8.19
CA ILE A 228 9.96 -8.41 -7.50
C ILE A 228 8.57 -8.33 -8.15
N GLU A 229 7.79 -9.40 -8.02
CA GLU A 229 6.41 -9.42 -8.51
C GLU A 229 5.43 -8.93 -7.43
N PRO A 230 4.31 -8.26 -7.81
CA PRO A 230 3.30 -7.78 -6.87
C PRO A 230 2.81 -8.84 -5.88
N ALA A 231 2.64 -10.08 -6.34
CA ALA A 231 2.17 -11.19 -5.52
C ALA A 231 3.13 -11.56 -4.37
N GLU A 232 4.42 -11.23 -4.48
CA GLU A 232 5.42 -11.52 -3.44
C GLU A 232 5.22 -10.69 -2.17
N LEU A 233 4.45 -9.62 -2.22
CA LEU A 233 4.07 -8.81 -1.04
C LEU A 233 2.96 -9.51 -0.22
N GLY A 234 2.17 -10.36 -0.87
CA GLY A 234 1.00 -11.02 -0.28
C GLY A 234 1.31 -11.80 1.00
N PRO A 235 2.29 -12.73 0.99
CA PRO A 235 2.61 -13.56 2.16
C PRO A 235 2.95 -12.77 3.42
N MET A 236 3.72 -11.68 3.30
CA MET A 236 4.02 -10.81 4.43
C MET A 236 2.76 -10.11 4.95
N CYS A 237 1.90 -9.62 4.06
CA CYS A 237 0.64 -8.98 4.44
C CYS A 237 -0.32 -9.97 5.11
N VAL A 238 -0.39 -11.22 4.64
CA VAL A 238 -1.18 -12.29 5.28
C VAL A 238 -0.64 -12.60 6.68
N LEU A 239 0.67 -12.72 6.86
CA LEU A 239 1.29 -12.92 8.17
C LEU A 239 0.91 -11.79 9.14
N LEU A 240 1.12 -10.53 8.74
CA LEU A 240 0.81 -9.36 9.58
C LEU A 240 -0.70 -9.23 9.88
N ALA A 241 -1.56 -9.68 8.96
CA ALA A 241 -3.01 -9.68 9.11
C ALA A 241 -3.51 -10.78 10.04
N SER A 242 -2.74 -11.84 10.23
CA SER A 242 -3.12 -13.04 10.98
C SER A 242 -2.86 -12.91 12.50
N SER A 243 -3.21 -13.97 13.24
CA SER A 243 -2.83 -14.13 14.65
C SER A 243 -1.32 -14.28 14.82
N GLY A 244 -0.60 -14.83 13.82
CA GLY A 244 0.86 -14.92 13.83
C GLY A 244 1.56 -13.56 13.84
N GLY A 245 0.90 -12.51 13.34
CA GLY A 245 1.38 -11.12 13.38
C GLY A 245 1.01 -10.34 14.64
N ALA A 246 0.32 -10.94 15.61
CA ALA A 246 -0.26 -10.21 16.76
C ALA A 246 0.78 -9.46 17.62
N ALA A 247 2.01 -9.93 17.69
CA ALA A 247 3.10 -9.30 18.44
C ALA A 247 3.95 -8.35 17.58
N ILE A 248 3.63 -8.20 16.28
CA ILE A 248 4.38 -7.36 15.34
C ILE A 248 3.62 -6.04 15.19
N THR A 249 4.18 -4.95 15.74
CA THR A 249 3.59 -3.60 15.61
C THR A 249 4.68 -2.53 15.57
N GLY A 250 4.43 -1.42 14.89
CA GLY A 250 5.38 -0.31 14.72
C GLY A 250 6.56 -0.61 13.80
N GLN A 251 6.55 -1.76 13.11
CA GLN A 251 7.69 -2.21 12.32
C GLN A 251 7.66 -1.64 10.89
N THR A 252 8.87 -1.48 10.35
CA THR A 252 9.12 -1.14 8.95
C THR A 252 9.84 -2.32 8.31
N ILE A 253 9.15 -3.06 7.46
CA ILE A 253 9.60 -4.37 6.95
C ILE A 253 9.84 -4.25 5.44
N GLY A 254 11.07 -4.52 5.00
CA GLY A 254 11.39 -4.63 3.57
C GLY A 254 10.89 -5.97 2.99
N VAL A 255 10.16 -5.88 1.89
CA VAL A 255 9.90 -7.00 0.97
C VAL A 255 10.35 -6.50 -0.39
N ASP A 256 11.66 -6.48 -0.58
CA ASP A 256 12.31 -5.58 -1.54
C ASP A 256 13.49 -6.23 -2.30
N GLY A 257 13.71 -7.54 -2.13
CA GLY A 257 14.83 -8.24 -2.75
C GLY A 257 16.20 -7.78 -2.25
N GLY A 258 16.27 -7.12 -1.08
CA GLY A 258 17.51 -6.55 -0.55
C GLY A 258 17.86 -5.22 -1.23
N TYR A 259 16.87 -4.34 -1.40
CA TYR A 259 17.03 -3.03 -2.01
C TYR A 259 17.95 -2.14 -1.17
N ARG A 260 19.07 -1.72 -1.77
CA ARG A 260 20.08 -0.80 -1.17
C ARG A 260 20.48 -1.19 0.24
N LEU A 261 20.85 -2.47 0.42
CA LEU A 261 21.47 -2.97 1.66
C LEU A 261 22.83 -2.31 1.91
#